data_c5892f478801ecd535d6087d3093c3f1
#
_entry.id   c5892f478801ecd535d6087d3093c3f1
#
_cell.length_a   1.000
_cell.length_b   1.000
_cell.length_c   1.000
_cell.angle_alpha   90.00
_cell.angle_beta   90.00
_cell.angle_gamma   90.00
#
_symmetry.space_group_name_H-M   'P 1'
#
loop_
_entity.id
_entity.type
_entity.pdbx_description
1 polymer ?
#
loop_
_entity_poly.entity_id
_entity_poly.type
_entity_poly.pdbx_seq_one_letter_code
_entity_poly.pdbx_strand_id
1 'polypeptide(L)'
;MHNYPVNQAGFATKAIHGGRQKNQFGSLCDPIYQTSAFTFETAEQGGRRFTLEEEGYIYTRLGNPTCSAVEEKVRLLEGGEACVSAASGMGAITSAIWSCVEQGDHIIASKTLYGCTFAYLKHGITRYGIEVSFVDIRDPRNIESVLRPNTRLVYLETPANPTLYIADLPSIAGIVHRKPDCLLMVDNTFSTPYIT
;
A
#
# COMPACT_ATOMS: atom_id res chain seq x y z
N MET A 1 -16.14 18.61 22.64
CA MET A 1 -14.92 18.51 21.83
C MET A 1 -15.28 18.93 20.43
N HIS A 2 -14.66 19.97 19.89
CA HIS A 2 -14.91 20.39 18.52
C HIS A 2 -14.51 19.25 17.58
N ASN A 3 -15.47 18.77 16.79
CA ASN A 3 -15.22 17.86 15.67
C ASN A 3 -14.49 18.65 14.57
N TYR A 4 -13.21 18.90 14.76
CA TYR A 4 -12.41 19.45 13.67
C TYR A 4 -12.21 18.32 12.64
N PRO A 5 -12.61 18.51 11.39
CA PRO A 5 -12.45 17.47 10.38
C PRO A 5 -10.97 17.28 10.08
N VAL A 6 -10.34 16.28 10.70
CA VAL A 6 -8.90 15.99 10.56
C VAL A 6 -8.51 15.80 9.10
N ASN A 7 -9.43 15.34 8.26
CA ASN A 7 -9.22 15.16 6.81
C ASN A 7 -8.88 16.49 6.10
N GLN A 8 -9.36 17.62 6.61
CA GLN A 8 -9.11 18.96 6.05
C GLN A 8 -7.95 19.70 6.74
N ALA A 9 -7.36 19.07 7.76
CA ALA A 9 -6.27 19.67 8.51
C ALA A 9 -4.96 19.65 7.74
N GLY A 10 -4.02 20.51 8.15
CA GLY A 10 -2.64 20.47 7.62
C GLY A 10 -1.89 19.21 8.03
N PHE A 11 -0.77 18.93 7.34
CA PHE A 11 0.02 17.72 7.51
C PHE A 11 0.38 17.41 8.96
N ALA A 12 0.92 18.39 9.71
CA ALA A 12 1.33 18.20 11.12
C ALA A 12 0.14 17.79 12.00
N THR A 13 -1.04 18.38 11.79
CA THR A 13 -2.26 18.02 12.54
C THR A 13 -2.71 16.61 12.18
N LYS A 14 -2.68 16.22 10.90
CA LYS A 14 -2.97 14.85 10.47
C LYS A 14 -1.99 13.85 11.08
N ALA A 15 -0.69 14.16 11.10
CA ALA A 15 0.34 13.29 11.67
C ALA A 15 0.13 13.02 13.16
N ILE A 16 -0.36 14.01 13.92
CA ILE A 16 -0.58 13.88 15.37
C ILE A 16 -1.96 13.27 15.66
N HIS A 17 -3.00 13.74 14.98
CA HIS A 17 -4.40 13.46 15.35
C HIS A 17 -5.11 12.50 14.40
N GLY A 18 -4.53 12.18 13.23
CA GLY A 18 -5.08 11.22 12.29
C GLY A 18 -5.09 9.80 12.86
N GLY A 19 -6.09 9.01 12.49
CA GLY A 19 -6.22 7.62 12.90
C GLY A 19 -6.58 7.38 14.36
N ARG A 20 -6.76 8.44 15.15
CA ARG A 20 -7.11 8.29 16.58
C ARG A 20 -8.46 7.63 16.76
N GLN A 21 -8.46 6.58 17.56
CA GLN A 21 -9.67 5.86 17.94
C GLN A 21 -10.14 6.27 19.34
N LYS A 22 -11.47 6.32 19.52
CA LYS A 22 -12.04 6.48 20.83
C LYS A 22 -11.75 5.23 21.67
N ASN A 23 -11.26 5.42 22.89
CA ASN A 23 -11.05 4.32 23.83
C ASN A 23 -11.81 4.60 25.13
N GLN A 24 -12.07 3.56 25.91
CA GLN A 24 -12.92 3.62 27.10
C GLN A 24 -12.38 4.55 28.20
N PHE A 25 -11.08 4.82 28.22
CA PHE A 25 -10.44 5.66 29.24
C PHE A 25 -10.17 7.09 28.76
N GLY A 26 -10.46 7.42 27.49
CA GLY A 26 -10.20 8.72 26.91
C GLY A 26 -8.71 9.07 26.86
N SER A 27 -7.83 8.09 26.72
CA SER A 27 -6.39 8.33 26.65
C SER A 27 -6.04 9.20 25.44
N LEU A 28 -5.08 10.09 25.62
CA LEU A 28 -4.64 11.02 24.58
C LEU A 28 -3.85 10.31 23.48
N CYS A 29 -3.10 9.27 23.83
CA CYS A 29 -2.42 8.39 22.89
C CYS A 29 -3.24 7.13 22.65
N ASP A 30 -3.21 6.59 21.43
CA ASP A 30 -3.89 5.34 21.12
C ASP A 30 -3.25 4.19 21.92
N PRO A 31 -4.04 3.35 22.62
CA PRO A 31 -3.54 2.19 23.32
C PRO A 31 -2.94 1.16 22.36
N ILE A 32 -1.92 0.43 22.83
CA ILE A 32 -1.37 -0.71 22.09
C ILE A 32 -2.15 -1.96 22.46
N TYR A 33 -2.88 -2.52 21.50
CA TYR A 33 -3.64 -3.77 21.67
C TYR A 33 -2.78 -4.97 21.28
N GLN A 34 -1.98 -5.43 22.22
CA GLN A 34 -1.05 -6.55 22.01
C GLN A 34 -1.77 -7.89 22.26
N THR A 35 -2.70 -8.21 21.37
CA THR A 35 -3.47 -9.45 21.43
C THR A 35 -3.63 -10.06 20.05
N SER A 36 -3.80 -11.38 19.98
CA SER A 36 -4.11 -12.08 18.73
C SER A 36 -5.62 -12.27 18.50
N ALA A 37 -6.42 -12.35 19.57
CA ALA A 37 -7.85 -12.60 19.48
C ALA A 37 -8.65 -11.61 20.33
N PHE A 38 -9.92 -11.43 19.96
CA PHE A 38 -10.85 -10.55 20.65
C PHE A 38 -12.06 -11.35 21.12
N THR A 39 -12.63 -10.98 22.26
CA THR A 39 -13.80 -11.65 22.84
C THR A 39 -15.10 -11.16 22.20
N PHE A 40 -16.12 -12.00 22.23
CA PHE A 40 -17.49 -11.67 21.91
C PHE A 40 -18.36 -11.71 23.16
N GLU A 41 -19.39 -10.89 23.20
CA GLU A 41 -20.36 -10.91 24.30
C GLU A 41 -21.25 -12.15 24.23
N THR A 42 -21.62 -12.57 23.01
CA THR A 42 -22.41 -13.76 22.73
C THR A 42 -21.91 -14.51 21.51
N ALA A 43 -22.29 -15.78 21.35
CA ALA A 43 -22.00 -16.57 20.17
C ALA A 43 -22.60 -15.97 18.89
N GLU A 44 -23.80 -15.41 19.00
CA GLU A 44 -24.51 -14.75 17.89
C GLU A 44 -23.75 -13.51 17.44
N GLN A 45 -23.19 -12.72 18.36
CA GLN A 45 -22.35 -11.59 18.02
C GLN A 45 -21.11 -12.04 17.25
N GLY A 46 -20.47 -13.11 17.73
CA GLY A 46 -19.35 -13.70 17.01
C GLY A 46 -19.75 -14.08 15.57
N GLY A 47 -20.88 -14.75 15.38
CA GLY A 47 -21.42 -15.10 14.08
C GLY A 47 -21.58 -13.88 13.16
N ARG A 48 -22.23 -12.82 13.63
CA ARG A 48 -22.42 -11.57 12.85
C ARG A 48 -21.11 -10.89 12.46
N ARG A 49 -20.09 -10.92 13.33
CA ARG A 49 -18.78 -10.36 12.96
C ARG A 49 -18.07 -11.19 11.90
N PHE A 50 -18.19 -12.53 11.97
CA PHE A 50 -17.63 -13.39 10.91
C PHE A 50 -18.34 -13.26 9.57
N THR A 51 -19.62 -12.93 9.56
CA THR A 51 -20.41 -12.67 8.33
C THR A 51 -20.34 -11.22 7.86
N LEU A 52 -19.59 -10.37 8.57
CA LEU A 52 -19.45 -8.92 8.31
C LEU A 52 -20.77 -8.13 8.44
N GLU A 53 -21.76 -8.68 9.15
CA GLU A 53 -23.01 -8.01 9.49
C GLU A 53 -22.86 -7.03 10.66
N GLU A 54 -21.83 -7.22 11.48
CA GLU A 54 -21.45 -6.35 12.59
C GLU A 54 -19.97 -6.02 12.51
N GLU A 55 -19.63 -4.73 12.55
CA GLU A 55 -18.24 -4.29 12.62
C GLU A 55 -17.61 -4.65 13.96
N GLY A 56 -16.32 -4.99 13.93
CA GLY A 56 -15.54 -5.27 15.13
C GLY A 56 -14.33 -6.16 14.87
N TYR A 57 -13.52 -6.29 15.88
CA TYR A 57 -12.30 -7.09 15.79
C TYR A 57 -12.59 -8.54 16.19
N ILE A 58 -11.97 -9.48 15.50
CA ILE A 58 -12.09 -10.91 15.68
C ILE A 58 -10.71 -11.48 16.01
N TYR A 59 -9.76 -11.24 15.12
CA TYR A 59 -8.42 -11.77 15.17
C TYR A 59 -7.44 -10.78 14.51
N THR A 60 -6.28 -10.54 15.11
CA THR A 60 -5.32 -9.51 14.69
C THR A 60 -4.86 -9.65 13.23
N ARG A 61 -4.80 -10.86 12.67
CA ARG A 61 -4.50 -11.06 11.25
C ARG A 61 -5.54 -10.42 10.32
N LEU A 62 -6.79 -10.30 10.77
CA LEU A 62 -7.89 -9.67 10.02
C LEU A 62 -8.01 -8.18 10.32
N GLY A 63 -7.67 -7.78 11.55
CA GLY A 63 -7.71 -6.40 11.99
C GLY A 63 -7.37 -6.26 13.47
N ASN A 64 -6.74 -5.14 13.81
CA ASN A 64 -6.36 -4.79 15.18
C ASN A 64 -6.47 -3.27 15.34
N PRO A 65 -7.00 -2.76 16.47
CA PRO A 65 -7.15 -1.32 16.66
C PRO A 65 -5.85 -0.53 16.48
N THR A 66 -4.72 -1.08 16.90
CA THR A 66 -3.40 -0.44 16.75
C THR A 66 -2.99 -0.34 15.26
N CYS A 67 -3.17 -1.44 14.49
CA CYS A 67 -2.91 -1.42 13.06
C CYS A 67 -3.85 -0.45 12.34
N SER A 68 -5.15 -0.51 12.64
CA SER A 68 -6.15 0.39 12.05
C SER A 68 -5.86 1.88 12.32
N ALA A 69 -5.33 2.22 13.50
CA ALA A 69 -4.91 3.59 13.80
C ALA A 69 -3.74 4.05 12.93
N VAL A 70 -2.76 3.19 12.67
CA VAL A 70 -1.62 3.47 11.78
C VAL A 70 -2.09 3.56 10.32
N GLU A 71 -2.90 2.61 9.87
CA GLU A 71 -3.45 2.55 8.51
C GLU A 71 -4.23 3.82 8.17
N GLU A 72 -5.14 4.24 9.05
CA GLU A 72 -5.91 5.46 8.85
C GLU A 72 -5.02 6.72 8.87
N LYS A 73 -4.01 6.77 9.73
CA LYS A 73 -3.04 7.87 9.75
C LYS A 73 -2.25 7.98 8.44
N VAL A 74 -1.71 6.88 7.95
CA VAL A 74 -0.96 6.85 6.68
C VAL A 74 -1.88 7.19 5.52
N ARG A 75 -3.09 6.63 5.49
CA ARG A 75 -4.11 6.97 4.48
C ARG A 75 -4.37 8.48 4.41
N LEU A 76 -4.52 9.14 5.56
CA LEU A 76 -4.75 10.59 5.63
C LEU A 76 -3.54 11.42 5.17
N LEU A 77 -2.33 10.97 5.48
CA LEU A 77 -1.10 11.67 5.12
C LEU A 77 -0.80 11.54 3.62
N GLU A 78 -1.04 10.37 3.03
CA GLU A 78 -0.86 10.09 1.60
C GLU A 78 -2.06 10.56 0.74
N GLY A 79 -3.18 10.93 1.36
CA GLY A 79 -4.42 11.27 0.63
C GLY A 79 -5.04 10.08 -0.08
N GLY A 80 -4.74 8.86 0.36
CA GLY A 80 -5.20 7.62 -0.25
C GLY A 80 -6.67 7.29 0.08
N GLU A 81 -7.25 6.39 -0.69
CA GLU A 81 -8.61 5.85 -0.44
C GLU A 81 -8.61 4.86 0.72
N ALA A 82 -7.59 4.00 0.80
CA ALA A 82 -7.42 3.00 1.84
C ALA A 82 -5.93 2.78 2.14
N CYS A 83 -5.66 2.11 3.26
CA CYS A 83 -4.32 1.67 3.63
C CYS A 83 -4.41 0.31 4.33
N VAL A 84 -3.46 -0.56 4.04
CA VAL A 84 -3.31 -1.87 4.70
C VAL A 84 -1.86 -2.00 5.16
N SER A 85 -1.67 -2.39 6.41
CA SER A 85 -0.34 -2.63 6.97
C SER A 85 0.11 -4.08 6.74
N ALA A 86 1.42 -4.27 6.59
CA ALA A 86 2.05 -5.57 6.49
C ALA A 86 3.21 -5.70 7.49
N ALA A 87 3.58 -6.93 7.82
CA ALA A 87 4.65 -7.20 8.79
C ALA A 87 6.06 -6.84 8.28
N SER A 88 6.22 -6.55 7.00
CA SER A 88 7.48 -6.10 6.40
C SER A 88 7.24 -5.40 5.06
N GLY A 89 8.21 -4.58 4.63
CA GLY A 89 8.16 -3.93 3.31
C GLY A 89 8.05 -4.94 2.16
N MET A 90 8.83 -6.02 2.18
CA MET A 90 8.69 -7.09 1.17
C MET A 90 7.32 -7.79 1.24
N GLY A 91 6.76 -7.95 2.45
CA GLY A 91 5.38 -8.45 2.62
C GLY A 91 4.36 -7.53 1.95
N ALA A 92 4.48 -6.21 2.13
CA ALA A 92 3.63 -5.23 1.46
C ALA A 92 3.79 -5.29 -0.06
N ILE A 93 5.03 -5.24 -0.57
CA ILE A 93 5.34 -5.26 -2.01
C ILE A 93 4.80 -6.54 -2.67
N THR A 94 5.11 -7.70 -2.11
CA THR A 94 4.70 -8.97 -2.73
C THR A 94 3.19 -9.15 -2.70
N SER A 95 2.53 -8.80 -1.60
CA SER A 95 1.06 -8.89 -1.49
C SER A 95 0.38 -7.93 -2.46
N ALA A 96 0.87 -6.69 -2.56
CA ALA A 96 0.33 -5.71 -3.48
C ALA A 96 0.48 -6.16 -4.95
N ILE A 97 1.66 -6.68 -5.34
CA ILE A 97 1.87 -7.19 -6.70
C ILE A 97 0.94 -8.37 -6.98
N TRP A 98 0.85 -9.36 -6.08
CA TRP A 98 -0.02 -10.52 -6.27
C TRP A 98 -1.52 -10.18 -6.33
N SER A 99 -1.94 -9.07 -5.73
CA SER A 99 -3.33 -8.62 -5.85
C SER A 99 -3.68 -8.02 -7.22
N CYS A 100 -2.67 -7.71 -8.04
CA CYS A 100 -2.82 -6.98 -9.30
C CYS A 100 -2.54 -7.84 -10.55
N VAL A 101 -1.89 -8.99 -10.39
CA VAL A 101 -1.42 -9.80 -11.53
C VAL A 101 -1.73 -11.28 -11.37
N GLU A 102 -1.92 -11.96 -12.49
CA GLU A 102 -2.15 -13.40 -12.58
C GLU A 102 -1.25 -14.04 -13.64
N GLN A 103 -1.28 -15.37 -13.74
CA GLN A 103 -0.50 -16.09 -14.75
C GLN A 103 -0.82 -15.59 -16.17
N GLY A 104 0.21 -15.30 -16.94
CA GLY A 104 0.09 -14.76 -18.30
C GLY A 104 0.17 -13.25 -18.38
N ASP A 105 0.13 -12.54 -17.24
CA ASP A 105 0.28 -11.10 -17.20
C ASP A 105 1.74 -10.65 -17.37
N HIS A 106 1.88 -9.38 -17.72
CA HIS A 106 3.17 -8.72 -17.88
C HIS A 106 3.31 -7.54 -16.92
N ILE A 107 4.48 -7.45 -16.29
CA ILE A 107 4.91 -6.35 -15.43
C ILE A 107 6.02 -5.58 -16.12
N ILE A 108 5.94 -4.26 -16.13
CA ILE A 108 7.07 -3.37 -16.45
C ILE A 108 7.66 -2.89 -15.13
N ALA A 109 8.95 -3.08 -14.92
CA ALA A 109 9.62 -2.67 -13.68
C ALA A 109 10.82 -1.77 -13.97
N SER A 110 11.11 -0.86 -13.03
CA SER A 110 12.35 -0.09 -13.08
C SER A 110 13.57 -1.01 -13.02
N LYS A 111 14.62 -0.69 -13.77
CA LYS A 111 15.94 -1.35 -13.65
C LYS A 111 16.59 -1.10 -12.30
N THR A 112 16.30 0.03 -11.68
CA THR A 112 16.87 0.42 -10.40
C THR A 112 15.81 0.26 -9.33
N LEU A 113 15.96 -0.78 -8.51
CA LEU A 113 15.07 -1.17 -7.43
C LEU A 113 15.87 -1.68 -6.25
N TYR A 114 15.26 -1.68 -5.08
CA TYR A 114 15.77 -2.43 -3.94
C TYR A 114 16.06 -3.88 -4.31
N GLY A 115 17.23 -4.39 -3.89
CA GLY A 115 17.77 -5.67 -4.36
C GLY A 115 16.82 -6.86 -4.18
N CYS A 116 16.09 -6.94 -3.05
CA CYS A 116 15.14 -8.04 -2.83
C CYS A 116 13.92 -7.93 -3.76
N THR A 117 13.44 -6.72 -4.04
CA THR A 117 12.36 -6.50 -5.00
C THR A 117 12.79 -6.87 -6.41
N PHE A 118 13.99 -6.46 -6.80
CA PHE A 118 14.57 -6.85 -8.11
C PHE A 118 14.69 -8.37 -8.23
N ALA A 119 15.24 -9.04 -7.21
CA ALA A 119 15.40 -10.49 -7.20
C ALA A 119 14.04 -11.21 -7.25
N TYR A 120 13.04 -10.72 -6.50
CA TYR A 120 11.68 -11.25 -6.54
C TYR A 120 11.04 -11.13 -7.92
N LEU A 121 11.11 -9.95 -8.55
CA LEU A 121 10.57 -9.73 -9.88
C LEU A 121 11.32 -10.54 -10.96
N LYS A 122 12.64 -10.69 -10.83
CA LYS A 122 13.46 -11.38 -11.81
C LYS A 122 13.40 -12.91 -11.71
N HIS A 123 13.36 -13.45 -10.49
CA HIS A 123 13.56 -14.88 -10.23
C HIS A 123 12.41 -15.53 -9.45
N GLY A 124 11.59 -14.75 -8.77
CA GLY A 124 10.49 -15.24 -7.95
C GLY A 124 9.21 -15.36 -8.76
N ILE A 125 8.62 -14.23 -9.10
CA ILE A 125 7.28 -14.18 -9.73
C ILE A 125 7.23 -14.79 -11.12
N THR A 126 8.35 -14.76 -11.86
CA THR A 126 8.46 -15.36 -13.21
C THR A 126 8.25 -16.87 -13.21
N ARG A 127 8.46 -17.55 -12.08
CA ARG A 127 8.18 -18.99 -11.91
C ARG A 127 6.69 -19.32 -12.00
N TYR A 128 5.84 -18.33 -11.85
CA TYR A 128 4.39 -18.47 -11.86
C TYR A 128 3.78 -18.01 -13.20
N GLY A 129 4.61 -17.89 -14.25
CA GLY A 129 4.14 -17.53 -15.58
C GLY A 129 3.83 -16.06 -15.79
N ILE A 130 4.37 -15.18 -14.95
CA ILE A 130 4.28 -13.72 -15.09
C ILE A 130 5.55 -13.23 -15.78
N GLU A 131 5.42 -12.44 -16.83
CA GLU A 131 6.54 -11.86 -17.53
C GLU A 131 6.95 -10.51 -16.95
N VAL A 132 8.24 -10.22 -16.92
CA VAL A 132 8.76 -8.94 -16.39
C VAL A 132 9.74 -8.30 -17.37
N SER A 133 9.47 -7.06 -17.75
CA SER A 133 10.39 -6.21 -18.53
C SER A 133 10.99 -5.12 -17.64
N PHE A 134 12.33 -5.08 -17.58
CA PHE A 134 13.03 -4.05 -16.81
C PHE A 134 13.45 -2.91 -17.74
N VAL A 135 13.06 -1.65 -17.38
CA VAL A 135 13.33 -0.45 -18.16
C VAL A 135 14.00 0.65 -17.34
N ASP A 136 14.68 1.54 -18.02
CA ASP A 136 15.20 2.77 -17.39
C ASP A 136 14.08 3.82 -17.32
N ILE A 137 13.56 4.06 -16.11
CA ILE A 137 12.43 4.96 -15.86
C ILE A 137 12.78 6.44 -15.94
N ARG A 138 14.06 6.80 -16.09
CA ARG A 138 14.48 8.21 -16.27
C ARG A 138 13.93 8.82 -17.56
N ASP A 139 13.65 7.98 -18.56
CA ASP A 139 12.91 8.37 -19.74
C ASP A 139 11.56 7.60 -19.76
N PRO A 140 10.44 8.28 -19.51
CA PRO A 140 9.12 7.65 -19.50
C PRO A 140 8.77 6.91 -20.82
N ARG A 141 9.36 7.33 -21.97
CA ARG A 141 9.15 6.69 -23.27
C ARG A 141 9.63 5.23 -23.30
N ASN A 142 10.57 4.87 -22.43
CA ASN A 142 11.01 3.47 -22.28
C ASN A 142 9.89 2.55 -21.78
N ILE A 143 8.98 3.07 -20.95
CA ILE A 143 7.79 2.33 -20.50
C ILE A 143 6.86 2.09 -21.69
N GLU A 144 6.58 3.14 -22.47
CA GLU A 144 5.69 3.08 -23.62
C GLU A 144 6.19 2.06 -24.68
N SER A 145 7.52 1.99 -24.90
CA SER A 145 8.14 1.11 -25.88
C SER A 145 7.98 -0.38 -25.58
N VAL A 146 7.71 -0.76 -24.33
CA VAL A 146 7.57 -2.16 -23.90
C VAL A 146 6.17 -2.53 -23.41
N LEU A 147 5.21 -1.60 -23.52
CA LEU A 147 3.80 -1.87 -23.21
C LEU A 147 3.25 -2.97 -24.12
N ARG A 148 2.52 -3.91 -23.54
CA ARG A 148 1.89 -5.05 -24.23
C ARG A 148 0.40 -5.12 -23.89
N PRO A 149 -0.40 -5.84 -24.70
CA PRO A 149 -1.81 -6.05 -24.38
C PRO A 149 -2.04 -6.65 -22.98
N ASN A 150 -1.16 -7.57 -22.56
CA ASN A 150 -1.20 -8.22 -21.25
C ASN A 150 -0.40 -7.49 -20.14
N THR A 151 0.06 -6.25 -20.36
CA THR A 151 0.67 -5.46 -19.27
C THR A 151 -0.40 -5.05 -18.29
N ARG A 152 -0.25 -5.43 -17.02
CA ARG A 152 -1.17 -5.11 -15.91
C ARG A 152 -0.58 -4.17 -14.88
N LEU A 153 0.75 -4.15 -14.78
CA LEU A 153 1.42 -3.41 -13.72
C LEU A 153 2.68 -2.73 -14.26
N VAL A 154 2.85 -1.47 -13.88
CA VAL A 154 4.12 -0.76 -13.94
C VAL A 154 4.57 -0.51 -12.51
N TYR A 155 5.72 -1.08 -12.13
CA TYR A 155 6.29 -0.98 -10.80
C TYR A 155 7.58 -0.16 -10.81
N LEU A 156 7.67 0.82 -9.94
CA LEU A 156 8.87 1.64 -9.79
C LEU A 156 9.09 2.06 -8.35
N GLU A 157 10.30 2.53 -8.07
CA GLU A 157 10.73 3.07 -6.78
C GLU A 157 11.24 4.50 -6.99
N THR A 158 10.82 5.45 -6.17
CA THR A 158 11.28 6.84 -6.24
C THR A 158 11.22 7.51 -4.87
N PRO A 159 12.35 8.09 -4.38
CA PRO A 159 13.73 7.97 -4.90
C PRO A 159 14.22 6.52 -4.87
N ALA A 160 14.92 6.08 -5.90
CA ALA A 160 15.35 4.68 -6.05
C ALA A 160 16.53 4.34 -5.15
N ASN A 161 16.50 3.21 -4.48
CA ASN A 161 17.62 2.67 -3.70
C ASN A 161 18.56 1.84 -4.62
N PRO A 162 19.89 2.09 -4.63
CA PRO A 162 20.62 3.09 -3.85
C PRO A 162 20.93 4.40 -4.61
N THR A 163 20.45 4.55 -5.84
CA THR A 163 20.91 5.60 -6.77
C THR A 163 20.26 6.95 -6.54
N LEU A 164 19.19 7.02 -5.77
CA LEU A 164 18.36 8.21 -5.49
C LEU A 164 17.78 8.86 -6.77
N TYR A 165 17.63 8.10 -7.84
CA TYR A 165 16.95 8.59 -9.04
C TYR A 165 15.49 8.92 -8.73
N ILE A 166 15.05 10.06 -9.25
CA ILE A 166 13.67 10.53 -9.14
C ILE A 166 12.94 10.22 -10.45
N ALA A 167 11.78 9.60 -10.33
CA ALA A 167 10.89 9.35 -11.45
C ALA A 167 9.94 10.53 -11.68
N ASP A 168 9.71 10.88 -12.93
CA ASP A 168 8.64 11.82 -13.31
C ASP A 168 7.28 11.08 -13.25
N LEU A 169 6.71 11.01 -12.03
CA LEU A 169 5.45 10.30 -11.79
C LEU A 169 4.30 10.81 -12.64
N PRO A 170 4.07 12.13 -12.82
CA PRO A 170 3.01 12.63 -13.68
C PRO A 170 3.13 12.16 -15.13
N SER A 171 4.32 12.21 -15.72
CA SER A 171 4.55 11.74 -17.09
C SER A 171 4.35 10.23 -17.21
N ILE A 172 4.84 9.45 -16.24
CA ILE A 172 4.68 7.99 -16.21
C ILE A 172 3.20 7.61 -16.04
N ALA A 173 2.50 8.23 -15.10
CA ALA A 173 1.07 8.02 -14.89
C ALA A 173 0.26 8.34 -16.16
N GLY A 174 0.60 9.43 -16.86
CA GLY A 174 -0.02 9.79 -18.13
C GLY A 174 0.16 8.73 -19.23
N ILE A 175 1.25 7.97 -19.22
CA ILE A 175 1.47 6.83 -20.14
C ILE A 175 0.65 5.61 -19.68
N VAL A 176 0.79 5.25 -18.40
CA VAL A 176 0.20 4.03 -17.84
C VAL A 176 -1.33 4.06 -17.90
N HIS A 177 -1.93 5.18 -17.51
CA HIS A 177 -3.38 5.32 -17.44
C HIS A 177 -4.08 5.43 -18.81
N ARG A 178 -3.32 5.58 -19.92
CA ARG A 178 -3.90 5.42 -21.26
C ARG A 178 -4.26 3.97 -21.57
N LYS A 179 -3.66 3.02 -20.85
CA LYS A 179 -3.98 1.60 -20.98
C LYS A 179 -5.02 1.22 -19.92
N PRO A 180 -6.26 0.84 -20.29
CA PRO A 180 -7.23 0.30 -19.35
C PRO A 180 -6.65 -0.89 -18.58
N ASP A 181 -7.01 -1.05 -17.32
CA ASP A 181 -6.61 -2.14 -16.44
C ASP A 181 -5.09 -2.25 -16.18
N CYS A 182 -4.31 -1.22 -16.46
CA CYS A 182 -2.90 -1.15 -16.10
C CYS A 182 -2.72 -0.22 -14.89
N LEU A 183 -2.09 -0.73 -13.85
CA LEU A 183 -1.85 0.00 -12.62
C LEU A 183 -0.42 0.55 -12.57
N LEU A 184 -0.26 1.71 -11.94
CA LEU A 184 1.05 2.25 -11.55
C LEU A 184 1.23 2.01 -10.06
N MET A 185 2.25 1.24 -9.69
CA MET A 185 2.62 0.98 -8.31
C MET A 185 3.97 1.63 -8.00
N VAL A 186 3.99 2.44 -6.96
CA VAL A 186 5.17 3.21 -6.57
C VAL A 186 5.61 2.82 -5.17
N ASP A 187 6.85 2.37 -5.05
CA ASP A 187 7.52 2.23 -3.76
C ASP A 187 8.06 3.60 -3.33
N ASN A 188 7.40 4.18 -2.34
CA ASN A 188 7.68 5.52 -1.83
C ASN A 188 8.46 5.50 -0.49
N THR A 189 9.16 4.42 -0.20
CA THR A 189 9.85 4.21 1.08
C THR A 189 10.75 5.37 1.48
N PHE A 190 11.49 5.95 0.52
CA PHE A 190 12.47 7.00 0.83
C PHE A 190 11.87 8.40 0.94
N SER A 191 10.81 8.73 0.18
CA SER A 191 10.19 10.05 0.25
C SER A 191 9.32 10.23 1.48
N THR A 192 8.68 9.16 1.96
CA THR A 192 7.65 9.24 3.00
C THR A 192 6.44 10.11 2.60
N PRO A 193 5.34 10.13 3.35
CA PRO A 193 4.19 10.99 3.05
C PRO A 193 4.48 12.50 3.09
N TYR A 194 5.66 12.90 3.56
CA TYR A 194 5.98 14.32 3.76
C TYR A 194 6.52 15.01 2.51
N ILE A 195 7.25 14.29 1.66
CA ILE A 195 7.91 14.86 0.48
C ILE A 195 7.45 14.26 -0.85
N THR A 196 6.36 13.54 -0.83
CA THR A 196 5.71 13.02 -2.05
C THR A 196 4.74 14.03 -2.62
#